data_2943ef51bbe30ae21ba7d8c586076de7
#
_entry.id   2943ef51bbe30ae21ba7d8c586076de7
#
_cell.length_a   1.000
_cell.length_b   1.000
_cell.length_c   1.000
_cell.angle_alpha   90.00
_cell.angle_beta   90.00
_cell.angle_gamma   90.00
#
_symmetry.space_group_name_H-M   'P 1'
#
loop_
_entity.id
_entity.type
_entity.pdbx_description
1 polymer ?
#
loop_
_entity_poly.entity_id
_entity_poly.type
_entity_poly.pdbx_seq_one_letter_code
_entity_poly.pdbx_strand_id
1 'polypeptide(L)'
;MTLPVDRATRSIFGDAGTATIIEPGEQKVYFSFASYGERADAIIVENSRHRSVAEPKNDGCLYLDGIGIMNFTLNEVPELMQGLCVTADVKMEDISLFACHQANKMILQSLAEKLSVPVEKIPFTAGDCGNESSASIPMVLTASQNENLSRVLCCGFGVGLSAGAFIYDFGNTKFYGVSEL
;
A
#
# COMPACT_ATOMS: atom_id res chain seq x y z
N MET A 1 14.18 -14.75 -0.33
CA MET A 1 13.69 -13.60 0.43
C MET A 1 12.90 -14.03 1.68
N THR A 2 12.00 -14.99 1.60
CA THR A 2 11.27 -15.57 2.74
C THR A 2 11.80 -16.95 3.08
N LEU A 3 11.76 -17.35 4.37
CA LEU A 3 12.13 -18.71 4.77
C LEU A 3 11.16 -19.74 4.16
N PRO A 4 11.65 -20.88 3.63
CA PRO A 4 10.78 -21.92 3.05
C PRO A 4 9.76 -22.49 4.04
N VAL A 5 10.08 -22.47 5.34
CA VAL A 5 9.23 -22.98 6.43
C VAL A 5 8.24 -21.92 6.97
N ASP A 6 8.44 -20.65 6.64
CA ASP A 6 7.54 -19.56 7.05
C ASP A 6 6.31 -19.51 6.14
N ARG A 7 5.30 -20.30 6.50
CA ARG A 7 4.04 -20.37 5.75
C ARG A 7 3.21 -19.10 5.83
N ALA A 8 3.36 -18.32 6.90
CA ALA A 8 2.58 -17.10 7.10
C ALA A 8 3.04 -15.99 6.16
N THR A 9 4.36 -15.80 6.01
CA THR A 9 4.93 -14.75 5.17
C THR A 9 5.01 -15.17 3.70
N ARG A 10 5.45 -16.41 3.43
CA ARG A 10 5.69 -16.89 2.07
C ARG A 10 4.45 -16.93 1.19
N SER A 11 3.29 -17.23 1.76
CA SER A 11 2.02 -17.35 1.02
C SER A 11 1.39 -16.01 0.65
N ILE A 12 1.92 -14.90 1.16
CA ILE A 12 1.35 -13.56 0.93
C ILE A 12 1.88 -12.92 -0.34
N PHE A 13 3.18 -13.09 -0.62
CA PHE A 13 3.88 -12.35 -1.68
C PHE A 13 3.68 -12.94 -3.08
N GLY A 14 3.66 -12.03 -4.04
CA GLY A 14 3.75 -12.31 -5.46
C GLY A 14 4.71 -11.36 -6.15
N ASP A 15 4.92 -11.56 -7.44
CA ASP A 15 5.84 -10.79 -8.24
C ASP A 15 5.08 -10.00 -9.32
N ALA A 16 5.35 -8.70 -9.41
CA ALA A 16 4.88 -7.84 -10.50
C ALA A 16 5.88 -6.72 -10.77
N GLY A 17 5.94 -6.29 -12.01
CA GLY A 17 6.68 -5.12 -12.45
C GLY A 17 5.73 -4.06 -13.02
N THR A 18 5.88 -2.81 -12.61
CA THR A 18 5.10 -1.69 -13.13
C THR A 18 6.00 -0.55 -13.57
N ALA A 19 5.56 0.23 -14.55
CA ALA A 19 6.22 1.44 -14.99
C ALA A 19 5.22 2.59 -15.08
N THR A 20 5.55 3.74 -14.50
CA THR A 20 4.71 4.94 -14.54
C THR A 20 5.50 6.08 -15.17
N ILE A 21 4.95 6.68 -16.22
CA ILE A 21 5.52 7.88 -16.86
C ILE A 21 4.83 9.08 -16.26
N ILE A 22 5.61 10.02 -15.73
CA ILE A 22 5.13 11.28 -15.17
C ILE A 22 5.60 12.41 -16.06
N GLU A 23 4.68 13.29 -16.44
CA GLU A 23 4.93 14.46 -17.27
C GLU A 23 4.58 15.74 -16.48
N PRO A 24 5.17 16.90 -16.82
CA PRO A 24 4.75 18.18 -16.25
C PRO A 24 3.27 18.44 -16.53
N GLY A 25 2.54 18.94 -15.52
CA GLY A 25 1.12 19.24 -15.62
C GLY A 25 0.70 20.33 -14.65
N GLU A 26 -0.52 20.86 -14.84
CA GLU A 26 -1.09 21.94 -14.02
C GLU A 26 -1.87 21.41 -12.80
N GLN A 27 -2.07 20.12 -12.70
CA GLN A 27 -2.84 19.53 -11.62
C GLN A 27 -2.09 19.67 -10.29
N LYS A 28 -2.78 20.25 -9.30
CA LYS A 28 -2.28 20.33 -7.94
C LYS A 28 -2.43 18.98 -7.24
N VAL A 29 -1.35 18.51 -6.64
CA VAL A 29 -1.31 17.24 -5.91
C VAL A 29 -1.01 17.50 -4.45
N TYR A 30 -1.78 16.87 -3.56
CA TYR A 30 -1.58 16.94 -2.12
C TYR A 30 -1.00 15.62 -1.64
N PHE A 31 0.02 15.71 -0.79
CA PHE A 31 0.73 14.56 -0.22
C PHE A 31 0.72 14.62 1.30
N SER A 32 0.69 13.44 1.92
CA SER A 32 0.91 13.26 3.36
C SER A 32 1.84 12.09 3.58
N PHE A 33 2.81 12.22 4.49
CA PHE A 33 3.76 11.17 4.83
C PHE A 33 3.94 11.10 6.34
N ALA A 34 4.10 9.87 6.85
CA ALA A 34 4.42 9.61 8.24
C ALA A 34 5.43 8.46 8.35
N SER A 35 6.33 8.53 9.33
CA SER A 35 7.33 7.49 9.59
C SER A 35 7.44 7.24 11.09
N TYR A 36 7.50 5.98 11.47
CA TYR A 36 7.51 5.46 12.83
C TYR A 36 8.72 4.54 13.00
N GLY A 37 9.92 5.14 12.97
CA GLY A 37 11.20 4.43 12.96
C GLY A 37 11.44 3.56 14.21
N GLU A 38 10.78 3.87 15.32
CA GLU A 38 10.79 3.08 16.54
C GLU A 38 10.13 1.70 16.38
N ARG A 39 9.36 1.49 15.30
CA ARG A 39 8.73 0.22 14.93
C ARG A 39 9.41 -0.47 13.74
N ALA A 40 10.63 -0.07 13.38
CA ALA A 40 11.34 -0.56 12.20
C ALA A 40 11.57 -2.08 12.19
N ASP A 41 11.60 -2.71 13.34
CA ASP A 41 11.79 -4.14 13.53
C ASP A 41 10.54 -4.99 13.24
N ALA A 42 9.38 -4.36 12.97
CA ALA A 42 8.16 -5.07 12.59
C ALA A 42 8.20 -5.61 11.15
N ILE A 43 8.97 -4.96 10.26
CA ILE A 43 9.23 -5.45 8.89
C ILE A 43 10.72 -5.27 8.62
N ILE A 44 11.49 -6.35 8.67
CA ILE A 44 12.93 -6.25 8.59
C ILE A 44 13.59 -7.48 7.94
N VAL A 45 14.69 -7.26 7.25
CA VAL A 45 15.67 -8.28 6.91
C VAL A 45 16.92 -7.99 7.74
N GLU A 46 17.11 -8.75 8.82
CA GLU A 46 18.31 -8.67 9.64
C GLU A 46 19.46 -9.38 8.93
N ASN A 47 20.71 -9.05 9.29
CA ASN A 47 21.90 -9.57 8.60
C ASN A 47 21.95 -9.30 7.08
N SER A 48 21.29 -8.24 6.61
CA SER A 48 21.59 -7.71 5.29
C SER A 48 23.03 -7.15 5.25
N ARG A 49 23.60 -6.95 4.05
CA ARG A 49 25.00 -6.47 3.89
C ARG A 49 25.35 -5.21 4.70
N HIS A 50 24.35 -4.41 5.08
CA HIS A 50 24.52 -3.13 5.79
C HIS A 50 24.12 -3.21 7.26
N ARG A 51 23.62 -4.34 7.73
CA ARG A 51 23.13 -4.51 9.10
C ARG A 51 23.43 -5.92 9.57
N SER A 52 24.17 -6.05 10.66
CA SER A 52 24.51 -7.34 11.26
C SER A 52 24.04 -7.36 12.71
N VAL A 53 23.34 -8.43 13.10
CA VAL A 53 22.91 -8.70 14.47
C VAL A 53 23.37 -10.09 14.87
N ALA A 54 23.63 -10.30 16.18
CA ALA A 54 24.16 -11.56 16.68
C ALA A 54 23.15 -12.72 16.53
N GLU A 55 21.87 -12.42 16.77
CA GLU A 55 20.77 -13.40 16.71
C GLU A 55 19.65 -12.85 15.82
N PRO A 56 19.68 -13.09 14.50
CA PRO A 56 18.66 -12.60 13.59
C PRO A 56 17.33 -13.33 13.80
N LYS A 57 16.24 -12.59 13.73
CA LYS A 57 14.88 -13.13 13.92
C LYS A 57 14.50 -14.17 12.86
N ASN A 58 15.03 -14.06 11.66
CA ASN A 58 14.60 -14.90 10.53
C ASN A 58 15.75 -15.30 9.59
N ASP A 59 16.90 -15.61 10.16
CA ASP A 59 18.10 -16.12 9.45
C ASP A 59 18.43 -15.32 8.16
N GLY A 60 18.40 -13.99 8.25
CA GLY A 60 18.65 -13.10 7.10
C GLY A 60 17.54 -13.06 6.05
N CYS A 61 16.42 -13.70 6.31
CA CYS A 61 15.19 -13.56 5.51
C CYS A 61 14.27 -12.49 6.05
N LEU A 62 13.24 -12.17 5.28
CA LEU A 62 12.24 -11.20 5.68
C LEU A 62 11.47 -11.69 6.92
N TYR A 63 11.45 -10.87 7.95
CA TYR A 63 10.62 -11.04 9.13
C TYR A 63 9.45 -10.04 9.09
N LEU A 64 8.24 -10.52 9.41
CA LEU A 64 7.02 -9.73 9.53
C LEU A 64 6.38 -9.96 10.90
N ASP A 65 6.22 -8.90 11.69
CA ASP A 65 5.31 -8.87 12.83
C ASP A 65 3.89 -8.54 12.34
N GLY A 66 3.12 -9.58 12.02
CA GLY A 66 1.77 -9.41 11.47
C GLY A 66 0.83 -8.62 12.39
N ILE A 67 0.96 -8.77 13.73
CA ILE A 67 0.13 -8.05 14.70
C ILE A 67 0.55 -6.57 14.76
N GLY A 68 1.84 -6.29 14.84
CA GLY A 68 2.37 -4.93 14.85
C GLY A 68 2.01 -4.17 13.57
N ILE A 69 2.13 -4.84 12.41
CA ILE A 69 1.76 -4.28 11.10
C ILE A 69 0.26 -3.99 11.03
N MET A 70 -0.58 -4.92 11.47
CA MET A 70 -2.03 -4.75 11.49
C MET A 70 -2.44 -3.57 12.38
N ASN A 71 -1.90 -3.49 13.60
CA ASN A 71 -2.16 -2.39 14.52
C ASN A 71 -1.74 -1.04 13.92
N PHE A 72 -0.56 -0.97 13.32
CA PHE A 72 -0.10 0.22 12.61
C PHE A 72 -1.08 0.61 11.49
N THR A 73 -1.43 -0.34 10.63
CA THR A 73 -2.29 -0.07 9.47
C THR A 73 -3.69 0.40 9.88
N LEU A 74 -4.25 -0.14 10.97
CA LEU A 74 -5.61 0.21 11.39
C LEU A 74 -5.71 1.45 12.30
N ASN A 75 -4.60 1.94 12.81
CA ASN A 75 -4.60 3.14 13.64
C ASN A 75 -4.01 4.36 12.91
N GLU A 76 -2.79 4.23 12.38
CA GLU A 76 -2.04 5.36 11.82
C GLU A 76 -2.44 5.69 10.36
N VAL A 77 -2.73 4.65 9.55
CA VAL A 77 -3.06 4.87 8.13
C VAL A 77 -4.39 5.61 7.93
N PRO A 78 -5.49 5.28 8.66
CA PRO A 78 -6.72 6.06 8.57
C PRO A 78 -6.55 7.53 8.95
N GLU A 79 -5.80 7.82 10.02
CA GLU A 79 -5.54 9.19 10.46
C GLU A 79 -4.78 9.99 9.39
N LEU A 80 -3.77 9.37 8.76
CA LEU A 80 -3.01 9.98 7.67
C LEU A 80 -3.90 10.28 6.46
N MET A 81 -4.77 9.35 6.06
CA MET A 81 -5.69 9.52 4.93
C MET A 81 -6.73 10.60 5.20
N GLN A 82 -7.33 10.62 6.40
CA GLN A 82 -8.29 11.63 6.82
C GLN A 82 -7.63 13.02 6.90
N GLY A 83 -6.43 13.12 7.48
CA GLY A 83 -5.65 14.35 7.54
C GLY A 83 -5.30 14.91 6.17
N LEU A 84 -4.99 14.03 5.21
CA LEU A 84 -4.76 14.42 3.82
C LEU A 84 -6.03 15.00 3.19
N CYS A 85 -7.19 14.39 3.39
CA CYS A 85 -8.46 14.88 2.88
C CYS A 85 -8.79 16.28 3.45
N VAL A 86 -8.56 16.50 4.74
CA VAL A 86 -8.70 17.84 5.36
C VAL A 86 -7.75 18.85 4.70
N THR A 87 -6.48 18.50 4.51
CA THR A 87 -5.49 19.39 3.88
C THR A 87 -5.84 19.73 2.44
N ALA A 88 -6.43 18.79 1.71
CA ALA A 88 -6.84 18.95 0.33
C ALA A 88 -8.22 19.63 0.16
N ASP A 89 -8.93 19.90 1.26
CA ASP A 89 -10.33 20.36 1.27
C ASP A 89 -11.26 19.43 0.47
N VAL A 90 -11.11 18.12 0.71
CA VAL A 90 -11.87 17.05 0.06
C VAL A 90 -12.55 16.21 1.13
N LYS A 91 -13.81 15.86 0.94
CA LYS A 91 -14.50 14.94 1.84
C LYS A 91 -14.16 13.48 1.48
N MET A 92 -14.08 12.61 2.49
CA MET A 92 -13.84 11.17 2.28
C MET A 92 -14.89 10.52 1.37
N GLU A 93 -16.15 10.94 1.47
CA GLU A 93 -17.26 10.46 0.64
C GLU A 93 -17.09 10.79 -0.85
N ASP A 94 -16.39 11.91 -1.17
CA ASP A 94 -16.12 12.37 -2.53
C ASP A 94 -14.94 11.62 -3.20
N ILE A 95 -14.18 10.84 -2.46
CA ILE A 95 -13.15 9.98 -3.04
C ILE A 95 -13.84 8.88 -3.85
N SER A 96 -13.47 8.79 -5.11
CA SER A 96 -14.05 7.80 -6.04
C SER A 96 -13.44 6.41 -5.84
N LEU A 97 -12.15 6.33 -5.53
CA LEU A 97 -11.40 5.10 -5.33
C LEU A 97 -10.27 5.32 -4.32
N PHE A 98 -10.04 4.34 -3.45
CA PHE A 98 -8.87 4.28 -2.59
C PHE A 98 -7.92 3.19 -3.11
N ALA A 99 -6.89 3.60 -3.85
CA ALA A 99 -5.85 2.71 -4.35
C ALA A 99 -4.82 2.45 -3.23
N CYS A 100 -5.11 1.50 -2.37
CA CYS A 100 -4.27 1.15 -1.23
C CYS A 100 -3.26 0.04 -1.56
N HIS A 101 -2.13 0.05 -0.86
CA HIS A 101 -1.22 -1.09 -0.84
C HIS A 101 -1.95 -2.39 -0.53
N GLN A 102 -1.65 -3.45 -1.28
CA GLN A 102 -2.36 -4.74 -1.25
C GLN A 102 -1.74 -5.72 -0.24
N ALA A 103 -1.79 -5.38 1.06
CA ALA A 103 -1.22 -6.21 2.11
C ALA A 103 -1.92 -7.59 2.21
N ASN A 104 -3.21 -7.59 2.46
CA ASN A 104 -4.13 -8.73 2.37
C ASN A 104 -5.59 -8.24 2.42
N LYS A 105 -6.52 -9.13 2.04
CA LYS A 105 -7.96 -8.80 1.95
C LYS A 105 -8.56 -8.34 3.28
N MET A 106 -8.20 -9.01 4.38
CA MET A 106 -8.74 -8.69 5.71
C MET A 106 -8.34 -7.28 6.16
N ILE A 107 -7.08 -6.89 5.96
CA ILE A 107 -6.60 -5.55 6.29
C ILE A 107 -7.36 -4.49 5.50
N LEU A 108 -7.57 -4.69 4.19
CA LEU A 108 -8.29 -3.71 3.36
C LEU A 108 -9.76 -3.59 3.76
N GLN A 109 -10.43 -4.69 4.08
CA GLN A 109 -11.80 -4.67 4.61
C GLN A 109 -11.89 -3.91 5.94
N SER A 110 -10.98 -4.20 6.88
CA SER A 110 -10.92 -3.48 8.16
C SER A 110 -10.57 -2.00 7.99
N LEU A 111 -9.76 -1.65 6.99
CA LEU A 111 -9.47 -0.26 6.64
C LEU A 111 -10.73 0.46 6.13
N ALA A 112 -11.53 -0.18 5.27
CA ALA A 112 -12.80 0.37 4.80
C ALA A 112 -13.77 0.66 5.96
N GLU A 113 -13.88 -0.28 6.91
CA GLU A 113 -14.68 -0.10 8.13
C GLU A 113 -14.18 1.08 8.97
N LYS A 114 -12.87 1.18 9.20
CA LYS A 114 -12.26 2.27 9.97
C LYS A 114 -12.47 3.64 9.32
N LEU A 115 -12.39 3.72 8.00
CA LEU A 115 -12.63 4.94 7.23
C LEU A 115 -14.12 5.25 7.06
N SER A 116 -15.02 4.32 7.42
CA SER A 116 -16.46 4.41 7.17
C SER A 116 -16.80 4.63 5.70
N VAL A 117 -16.08 3.94 4.81
CA VAL A 117 -16.30 3.99 3.36
C VAL A 117 -16.79 2.63 2.83
N PRO A 118 -17.55 2.60 1.72
CA PRO A 118 -17.93 1.35 1.07
C PRO A 118 -16.70 0.51 0.70
N VAL A 119 -16.73 -0.79 0.98
CA VAL A 119 -15.61 -1.70 0.71
C VAL A 119 -15.25 -1.77 -0.77
N GLU A 120 -16.23 -1.53 -1.64
CA GLU A 120 -16.07 -1.50 -3.10
C GLU A 120 -15.15 -0.36 -3.55
N LYS A 121 -15.03 0.71 -2.75
CA LYS A 121 -14.09 1.81 -3.01
C LYS A 121 -12.64 1.48 -2.63
N ILE A 122 -12.40 0.37 -1.91
CA ILE A 122 -11.06 -0.14 -1.57
C ILE A 122 -10.89 -1.54 -2.19
N PRO A 123 -10.66 -1.64 -3.50
CA PRO A 123 -10.61 -2.93 -4.18
C PRO A 123 -9.43 -3.79 -3.71
N PHE A 124 -9.67 -5.10 -3.63
CA PHE A 124 -8.64 -6.10 -3.43
C PHE A 124 -8.31 -6.78 -4.74
N THR A 125 -7.13 -6.52 -5.30
CA THR A 125 -6.67 -7.04 -6.59
C THR A 125 -5.58 -8.10 -6.47
N ALA A 126 -4.99 -8.27 -5.28
CA ALA A 126 -3.90 -9.22 -5.02
C ALA A 126 -4.36 -10.69 -4.89
N GLY A 127 -5.62 -11.00 -5.25
CA GLY A 127 -6.15 -12.37 -5.17
C GLY A 127 -5.40 -13.36 -6.06
N ASP A 128 -5.01 -12.92 -7.24
CA ASP A 128 -4.37 -13.76 -8.27
C ASP A 128 -2.84 -13.57 -8.33
N CYS A 129 -2.32 -12.44 -7.87
CA CYS A 129 -0.91 -12.08 -7.99
C CYS A 129 -0.17 -11.90 -6.65
N GLY A 130 -0.89 -11.94 -5.52
CA GLY A 130 -0.30 -11.75 -4.19
C GLY A 130 0.04 -10.28 -3.88
N ASN A 131 0.81 -10.08 -2.81
CA ASN A 131 1.34 -8.77 -2.42
C ASN A 131 2.60 -8.48 -3.24
N GLU A 132 2.49 -7.62 -4.24
CA GLU A 132 3.56 -7.20 -5.14
C GLU A 132 4.38 -6.00 -4.61
N SER A 133 4.29 -5.73 -3.30
CA SER A 133 5.02 -4.64 -2.64
C SER A 133 4.72 -3.27 -3.28
N SER A 134 5.74 -2.57 -3.81
CA SER A 134 5.59 -1.25 -4.42
C SER A 134 4.80 -1.24 -5.73
N ALA A 135 4.66 -2.37 -6.42
CA ALA A 135 3.88 -2.48 -7.64
C ALA A 135 2.36 -2.51 -7.37
N SER A 136 1.92 -2.78 -6.13
CA SER A 136 0.51 -3.01 -5.81
C SER A 136 -0.41 -1.82 -6.12
N ILE A 137 0.00 -0.58 -5.86
CA ILE A 137 -0.82 0.60 -6.17
C ILE A 137 -1.01 0.80 -7.69
N PRO A 138 0.05 0.80 -8.52
CA PRO A 138 -0.13 0.82 -9.97
C PRO A 138 -0.96 -0.35 -10.51
N MET A 139 -0.86 -1.54 -9.92
CA MET A 139 -1.70 -2.69 -10.29
C MET A 139 -3.17 -2.44 -9.98
N VAL A 140 -3.50 -1.89 -8.79
CA VAL A 140 -4.88 -1.48 -8.45
C VAL A 140 -5.41 -0.46 -9.44
N LEU A 141 -4.64 0.59 -9.76
CA LEU A 141 -5.05 1.61 -10.73
C LEU A 141 -5.30 1.01 -12.11
N THR A 142 -4.44 0.10 -12.58
CA THR A 142 -4.60 -0.58 -13.86
C THR A 142 -5.84 -1.48 -13.87
N ALA A 143 -6.09 -2.23 -12.80
CA ALA A 143 -7.28 -3.07 -12.68
C ALA A 143 -8.57 -2.24 -12.65
N SER A 144 -8.51 -1.02 -12.10
CA SER A 144 -9.64 -0.11 -11.97
C SER A 144 -9.78 0.89 -13.13
N GLN A 145 -9.06 0.72 -14.24
CA GLN A 145 -9.00 1.70 -15.35
C GLN A 145 -10.36 2.05 -15.97
N ASN A 146 -11.36 1.20 -15.82
CA ASN A 146 -12.71 1.40 -16.34
C ASN A 146 -13.66 2.05 -15.32
N GLU A 147 -13.17 2.33 -14.11
CA GLU A 147 -13.93 2.97 -13.03
C GLU A 147 -13.79 4.50 -13.09
N ASN A 148 -14.50 5.18 -12.19
CA ASN A 148 -14.34 6.62 -12.03
C ASN A 148 -13.02 6.92 -11.28
N LEU A 149 -12.02 7.43 -12.00
CA LEU A 149 -10.71 7.77 -11.46
C LEU A 149 -10.49 9.30 -11.32
N SER A 150 -11.55 10.10 -11.26
CA SER A 150 -11.45 11.56 -11.16
C SER A 150 -10.95 12.07 -9.81
N ARG A 151 -11.06 11.30 -8.76
CA ARG A 151 -10.55 11.64 -7.43
C ARG A 151 -10.14 10.39 -6.68
N VAL A 152 -8.91 9.97 -6.91
CA VAL A 152 -8.34 8.77 -6.30
C VAL A 152 -7.42 9.15 -5.17
N LEU A 153 -7.61 8.51 -4.01
CA LEU A 153 -6.64 8.56 -2.91
C LEU A 153 -5.77 7.32 -3.00
N CYS A 154 -4.50 7.51 -3.33
CA CYS A 154 -3.49 6.46 -3.29
C CYS A 154 -2.84 6.42 -1.91
N CYS A 155 -2.68 5.23 -1.31
CA CYS A 155 -2.03 5.08 -0.01
C CYS A 155 -1.14 3.85 0.04
N GLY A 156 0.17 4.07 0.19
CA GLY A 156 1.18 3.05 0.47
C GLY A 156 1.54 3.02 1.95
N PHE A 157 1.75 1.84 2.50
CA PHE A 157 2.18 1.65 3.89
C PHE A 157 2.97 0.35 4.03
N GLY A 158 3.89 0.32 5.01
CA GLY A 158 4.75 -0.86 5.23
C GLY A 158 6.03 -0.54 5.96
N VAL A 159 7.13 -0.95 5.35
CA VAL A 159 8.48 -0.85 5.93
C VAL A 159 8.78 0.56 6.43
N GLY A 160 9.34 0.60 7.70
CA GLY A 160 9.68 1.87 8.33
C GLY A 160 9.42 1.85 9.85
N LEU A 161 8.23 1.54 10.40
CA LEU A 161 6.98 1.55 9.63
C LEU A 161 6.75 2.95 9.06
N SER A 162 6.17 3.01 7.90
CA SER A 162 5.87 4.29 7.25
C SER A 162 4.60 4.18 6.40
N ALA A 163 3.95 5.31 6.20
CA ALA A 163 2.82 5.45 5.29
C ALA A 163 2.97 6.74 4.49
N GLY A 164 2.46 6.71 3.26
CA GLY A 164 2.38 7.88 2.41
C GLY A 164 1.11 7.83 1.58
N ALA A 165 0.45 8.99 1.43
CA ALA A 165 -0.75 9.09 0.63
C ALA A 165 -0.74 10.34 -0.24
N PHE A 166 -1.45 10.29 -1.37
CA PHE A 166 -1.72 11.44 -2.21
C PHE A 166 -3.09 11.34 -2.87
N ILE A 167 -3.65 12.48 -3.25
CA ILE A 167 -4.90 12.56 -4.01
C ILE A 167 -4.59 13.05 -5.41
N TYR A 168 -5.12 12.34 -6.42
CA TYR A 168 -4.89 12.64 -7.83
C TYR A 168 -6.11 12.31 -8.70
N ASP A 169 -6.28 13.06 -9.80
CA ASP A 169 -7.25 12.78 -10.86
C ASP A 169 -6.53 12.01 -11.99
N PHE A 170 -6.86 10.74 -12.14
CA PHE A 170 -6.30 9.88 -13.18
C PHE A 170 -7.18 9.82 -14.44
N GLY A 171 -8.23 10.64 -14.54
CA GLY A 171 -9.19 10.58 -15.65
C GLY A 171 -8.58 10.75 -17.04
N ASN A 172 -7.42 11.41 -17.14
CA ASN A 172 -6.68 11.57 -18.39
C ASN A 172 -5.45 10.63 -18.50
N THR A 173 -5.25 9.72 -17.55
CA THR A 173 -4.14 8.79 -17.56
C THR A 173 -4.41 7.65 -18.54
N LYS A 174 -3.39 7.29 -19.33
CA LYS A 174 -3.45 6.11 -20.18
C LYS A 174 -2.96 4.90 -19.41
N PHE A 175 -3.80 3.89 -19.37
CA PHE A 175 -3.45 2.59 -18.79
C PHE A 175 -3.19 1.58 -19.89
N TYR A 176 -2.21 0.73 -19.67
CA TYR A 176 -1.91 -0.42 -20.50
C TYR A 176 -2.20 -1.67 -19.67
N GLY A 177 -2.80 -2.68 -20.30
CA GLY A 177 -3.21 -3.89 -19.61
C GLY A 177 -2.05 -4.66 -18.96
N VAL A 178 -2.39 -5.52 -18.02
CA VAL A 178 -1.43 -6.46 -17.42
C VAL A 178 -1.09 -7.55 -18.43
N SER A 179 0.19 -7.88 -18.57
CA SER A 179 0.69 -9.02 -19.38
C SER A 179 1.35 -10.02 -18.44
N GLU A 180 1.02 -11.27 -18.62
CA GLU A 180 1.73 -12.39 -17.95
C GLU A 180 2.96 -12.76 -18.79
N LEU A 181 4.09 -13.02 -18.11
CA LEU A 181 5.38 -13.38 -18.72
C LEU A 181 5.66 -14.88 -18.53
#